data_b0c4b0ad8d2b83a6e2db075c0a8e7aef
#
_entry.id   b0c4b0ad8d2b83a6e2db075c0a8e7aef
#
_cell.length_a   1.000
_cell.length_b   1.000
_cell.length_c   1.000
_cell.angle_alpha   90.00
_cell.angle_beta   90.00
_cell.angle_gamma   90.00
#
_symmetry.space_group_name_H-M   'P 1'
#
loop_
_entity.id
_entity.type
_entity.pdbx_description
1 polymer ?
#
loop_
_entity_poly.entity_id
_entity_poly.type
_entity_poly.pdbx_seq_one_letter_code
_entity_poly.pdbx_strand_id
1 'polypeptide(L)'
;MTTSTQLIIGIIIVLLFSAFFSGTEIAFLSSSKLRFEMDRERQGFTSRLIDTFYNHSSDFISTILIGNNIALVIYGILMARLVNDLILTPLGIHNPNGYCPNDAVCLLIQTLLGTAITIVTGEFLPKTLFRINPNRMLTICALPAYVIYILLWPISKFTSMLSKLMLRLLGQKTSKAKNDKTFRKADLDYLIQSNIESAEEGGNIEDEVKIFQNAL
;
A
#
# COMPACT_ATOMS: atom_id res chain seq x y z
N MET A 1 28.04 -17.89 11.24
CA MET A 1 27.98 -16.41 11.32
C MET A 1 27.64 -15.75 9.97
N THR A 2 28.22 -16.17 8.86
CA THR A 2 27.91 -15.60 7.53
C THR A 2 26.44 -15.78 7.10
N THR A 3 25.85 -16.93 7.38
CA THR A 3 24.47 -17.26 7.00
C THR A 3 23.44 -16.37 7.72
N SER A 4 23.59 -16.17 9.04
CA SER A 4 22.66 -15.32 9.83
C SER A 4 22.74 -13.87 9.41
N THR A 5 23.90 -13.35 9.06
CA THR A 5 24.08 -11.98 8.55
C THR A 5 23.36 -11.82 7.20
N GLN A 6 23.47 -12.79 6.30
CA GLN A 6 22.76 -12.77 5.02
C GLN A 6 21.24 -12.79 5.18
N LEU A 7 20.74 -13.60 6.15
CA LEU A 7 19.31 -13.63 6.48
C LEU A 7 18.81 -12.27 6.99
N ILE A 8 19.55 -11.63 7.89
CA ILE A 8 19.19 -10.29 8.42
C ILE A 8 19.16 -9.26 7.30
N ILE A 9 20.15 -9.23 6.43
CA ILE A 9 20.17 -8.32 5.28
C ILE A 9 18.97 -8.58 4.36
N GLY A 10 18.69 -9.86 4.05
CA GLY A 10 17.53 -10.23 3.24
C GLY A 10 16.20 -9.77 3.86
N ILE A 11 16.04 -9.95 5.18
CA ILE A 11 14.86 -9.50 5.92
C ILE A 11 14.71 -7.98 5.84
N ILE A 12 15.78 -7.22 6.04
CA ILE A 12 15.74 -5.76 5.96
C ILE A 12 15.32 -5.30 4.56
N ILE A 13 15.89 -5.90 3.51
CA ILE A 13 15.52 -5.57 2.12
C ILE A 13 14.04 -5.83 1.86
N VAL A 14 13.55 -6.99 2.28
CA VAL A 14 12.14 -7.37 2.06
C VAL A 14 11.19 -6.51 2.88
N LEU A 15 11.56 -6.14 4.11
CA LEU A 15 10.78 -5.18 4.92
C LEU A 15 10.72 -3.80 4.29
N LEU A 16 11.81 -3.34 3.65
CA LEU A 16 11.80 -2.07 2.91
C LEU A 16 10.86 -2.14 1.70
N PHE A 17 10.81 -3.26 0.98
CA PHE A 17 9.83 -3.46 -0.09
C PHE A 17 8.39 -3.49 0.44
N SER A 18 8.13 -4.20 1.54
CA SER A 18 6.81 -4.23 2.18
C SER A 18 6.39 -2.81 2.62
N ALA A 19 7.30 -2.08 3.26
CA ALA A 19 7.08 -0.70 3.69
C ALA A 19 6.79 0.23 2.50
N PHE A 20 7.50 0.05 1.38
CA PHE A 20 7.26 0.79 0.15
C PHE A 20 5.87 0.51 -0.41
N PHE A 21 5.45 -0.75 -0.54
CA PHE A 21 4.13 -1.12 -1.03
C PHE A 21 3.02 -0.61 -0.11
N SER A 22 3.15 -0.87 1.18
CA SER A 22 2.19 -0.47 2.20
C SER A 22 2.04 1.06 2.30
N GLY A 23 3.16 1.80 2.20
CA GLY A 23 3.18 3.26 2.17
C GLY A 23 2.57 3.81 0.88
N THR A 24 2.92 3.25 -0.29
CA THR A 24 2.39 3.69 -1.58
C THR A 24 0.88 3.46 -1.67
N GLU A 25 0.38 2.35 -1.14
CA GLU A 25 -1.06 2.06 -1.04
C GLU A 25 -1.79 3.19 -0.32
N ILE A 26 -1.37 3.50 0.91
CA ILE A 26 -2.04 4.53 1.70
C ILE A 26 -1.85 5.93 1.11
N ALA A 27 -0.70 6.24 0.52
CA ALA A 27 -0.48 7.50 -0.17
C ALA A 27 -1.45 7.66 -1.34
N PHE A 28 -1.65 6.62 -2.14
CA PHE A 28 -2.59 6.64 -3.25
C PHE A 28 -4.04 6.77 -2.79
N LEU A 29 -4.44 6.04 -1.74
CA LEU A 29 -5.81 6.10 -1.21
C LEU A 29 -6.14 7.43 -0.52
N SER A 30 -5.14 8.07 0.10
CA SER A 30 -5.29 9.33 0.84
C SER A 30 -4.97 10.57 -0.01
N SER A 31 -4.47 10.41 -1.24
CA SER A 31 -4.14 11.52 -2.12
C SER A 31 -5.38 12.04 -2.84
N SER A 32 -5.39 13.36 -3.13
CA SER A 32 -6.46 14.01 -3.88
C SER A 32 -6.12 14.06 -5.37
N LYS A 33 -6.99 13.46 -6.20
CA LYS A 33 -6.88 13.52 -7.66
C LYS A 33 -6.97 14.97 -8.17
N LEU A 34 -7.88 15.75 -7.58
CA LEU A 34 -8.11 17.13 -7.97
C LEU A 34 -6.85 17.98 -7.82
N ARG A 35 -6.13 17.82 -6.71
CA ARG A 35 -4.87 18.55 -6.49
C ARG A 35 -3.82 18.21 -7.54
N PHE A 36 -3.71 16.94 -7.95
CA PHE A 36 -2.79 16.56 -9.02
C PHE A 36 -3.19 17.13 -10.38
N GLU A 37 -4.48 17.26 -10.66
CA GLU A 37 -4.99 17.89 -11.89
C GLU A 37 -4.70 19.39 -11.89
N MET A 38 -4.81 20.08 -10.76
CA MET A 38 -4.47 21.51 -10.64
C MET A 38 -2.96 21.77 -10.73
N ASP A 39 -2.13 20.91 -10.14
CA ASP A 39 -0.68 21.02 -10.17
C ASP A 39 -0.04 20.42 -11.45
N ARG A 40 -0.84 19.97 -12.39
CA ARG A 40 -0.41 19.22 -13.59
C ARG A 40 0.64 19.95 -14.43
N GLU A 41 0.55 21.27 -14.54
CA GLU A 41 1.50 22.08 -15.30
C GLU A 41 2.89 22.13 -14.65
N ARG A 42 2.97 21.94 -13.33
CA ARG A 42 4.22 22.05 -12.55
C ARG A 42 4.98 20.73 -12.41
N GLN A 43 4.33 19.57 -12.55
CA GLN A 43 4.91 18.27 -12.18
C GLN A 43 5.40 17.40 -13.36
N GLY A 44 5.20 17.81 -14.60
CA GLY A 44 5.81 17.18 -15.78
C GLY A 44 5.54 15.68 -15.93
N PHE A 45 6.61 14.86 -16.01
CA PHE A 45 6.54 13.42 -16.27
C PHE A 45 5.83 12.62 -15.15
N THR A 46 6.09 12.94 -13.88
CA THR A 46 5.52 12.26 -12.72
C THR A 46 4.00 12.40 -12.66
N SER A 47 3.46 13.55 -13.05
CA SER A 47 2.02 13.78 -13.10
C SER A 47 1.33 12.84 -14.10
N ARG A 48 1.95 12.55 -15.24
CA ARG A 48 1.42 11.60 -16.23
C ARG A 48 1.37 10.18 -15.69
N LEU A 49 2.37 9.77 -14.89
CA LEU A 49 2.37 8.45 -14.24
C LEU A 49 1.23 8.32 -13.23
N ILE A 50 1.04 9.36 -12.42
CA ILE A 50 -0.03 9.40 -11.41
C ILE A 50 -1.41 9.42 -12.08
N ASP A 51 -1.57 10.15 -13.18
CA ASP A 51 -2.79 10.10 -14.00
C ASP A 51 -3.11 8.68 -14.47
N THR A 52 -2.09 7.92 -14.88
CA THR A 52 -2.26 6.52 -15.27
C THR A 52 -2.76 5.68 -14.09
N PHE A 53 -2.26 5.91 -12.88
CA PHE A 53 -2.72 5.21 -11.68
C PHE A 53 -4.17 5.54 -11.34
N TYR A 54 -4.58 6.79 -11.45
CA TYR A 54 -5.96 7.19 -11.22
C TYR A 54 -6.94 6.65 -12.27
N ASN A 55 -6.52 6.60 -13.54
CA ASN A 55 -7.34 6.06 -14.61
C ASN A 55 -7.51 4.53 -14.52
N HIS A 56 -6.54 3.82 -13.95
CA HIS A 56 -6.54 2.38 -13.74
C HIS A 56 -6.42 2.02 -12.26
N SER A 57 -7.15 2.75 -11.39
CA SER A 57 -7.00 2.67 -9.94
C SER A 57 -7.16 1.26 -9.37
N SER A 58 -8.14 0.49 -9.86
CA SER A 58 -8.35 -0.89 -9.44
C SER A 58 -7.16 -1.80 -9.75
N ASP A 59 -6.60 -1.67 -10.96
CA ASP A 59 -5.46 -2.49 -11.37
C ASP A 59 -4.19 -2.08 -10.63
N PHE A 60 -4.01 -0.77 -10.37
CA PHE A 60 -2.89 -0.26 -9.59
C PHE A 60 -2.92 -0.74 -8.15
N ILE A 61 -4.06 -0.60 -7.45
CA ILE A 61 -4.23 -1.08 -6.07
C ILE A 61 -4.00 -2.58 -5.99
N SER A 62 -4.56 -3.35 -6.92
CA SER A 62 -4.35 -4.80 -6.98
C SER A 62 -2.87 -5.15 -7.14
N THR A 63 -2.14 -4.42 -7.97
CA THR A 63 -0.71 -4.63 -8.18
C THR A 63 0.10 -4.37 -6.91
N ILE A 64 -0.15 -3.26 -6.23
CA ILE A 64 0.53 -2.91 -4.97
C ILE A 64 0.24 -3.95 -3.88
N LEU A 65 -1.01 -4.39 -3.75
CA LEU A 65 -1.40 -5.45 -2.81
C LEU A 65 -0.69 -6.78 -3.11
N ILE A 66 -0.61 -7.18 -4.37
CA ILE A 66 0.09 -8.40 -4.78
C ILE A 66 1.58 -8.28 -4.45
N GLY A 67 2.21 -7.14 -4.76
CA GLY A 67 3.60 -6.88 -4.43
C GLY A 67 3.88 -6.97 -2.94
N ASN A 68 3.02 -6.37 -2.11
CA ASN A 68 3.12 -6.45 -0.66
C ASN A 68 3.00 -7.90 -0.16
N ASN A 69 2.03 -8.66 -0.65
CA ASN A 69 1.86 -10.06 -0.26
C ASN A 69 3.05 -10.94 -0.66
N ILE A 70 3.65 -10.72 -1.83
CA ILE A 70 4.88 -11.42 -2.24
C ILE A 70 6.01 -11.09 -1.26
N ALA A 71 6.20 -9.83 -0.92
CA ALA A 71 7.21 -9.41 0.05
C ALA A 71 6.98 -10.07 1.42
N LEU A 72 5.74 -10.09 1.92
CA LEU A 72 5.39 -10.70 3.21
C LEU A 72 5.65 -12.22 3.23
N VAL A 73 5.38 -12.92 2.14
CA VAL A 73 5.68 -14.37 2.03
C VAL A 73 7.18 -14.63 2.09
N ILE A 74 7.98 -13.86 1.34
CA ILE A 74 9.44 -13.98 1.37
C ILE A 74 9.96 -13.64 2.77
N TYR A 75 9.46 -12.57 3.39
CA TYR A 75 9.77 -12.21 4.76
C TYR A 75 9.49 -13.37 5.73
N GLY A 76 8.31 -13.98 5.66
CA GLY A 76 7.93 -15.08 6.53
C GLY A 76 8.89 -16.27 6.45
N ILE A 77 9.33 -16.63 5.24
CA ILE A 77 10.30 -17.71 5.01
C ILE A 77 11.67 -17.38 5.62
N LEU A 78 12.15 -16.15 5.42
CA LEU A 78 13.43 -15.71 5.96
C LEU A 78 13.40 -15.58 7.48
N MET A 79 12.29 -15.05 8.02
CA MET A 79 12.11 -14.86 9.46
C MET A 79 12.00 -16.19 10.20
N ALA A 80 11.31 -17.19 9.63
CA ALA A 80 11.24 -18.52 10.21
C ALA A 80 12.65 -19.15 10.36
N ARG A 81 13.50 -18.98 9.37
CA ARG A 81 14.90 -19.44 9.44
C ARG A 81 15.71 -18.68 10.49
N LEU A 82 15.56 -17.35 10.52
CA LEU A 82 16.30 -16.52 11.49
C LEU A 82 15.91 -16.86 12.93
N VAL A 83 14.62 -17.02 13.22
CA VAL A 83 14.14 -17.36 14.56
C VAL A 83 14.62 -18.76 14.97
N ASN A 84 14.62 -19.71 14.05
CA ASN A 84 15.20 -21.04 14.31
C ASN A 84 16.66 -20.94 14.70
N ASP A 85 17.48 -20.26 13.90
CA ASP A 85 18.93 -20.22 14.10
C ASP A 85 19.33 -19.38 15.33
N LEU A 86 18.61 -18.28 15.60
CA LEU A 86 19.02 -17.32 16.63
C LEU A 86 18.37 -17.56 17.99
N ILE A 87 17.15 -18.09 18.03
CA ILE A 87 16.35 -18.21 19.25
C ILE A 87 16.14 -19.67 19.64
N LEU A 88 15.58 -20.48 18.76
CA LEU A 88 15.16 -21.84 19.10
C LEU A 88 16.33 -22.79 19.29
N THR A 89 17.37 -22.68 18.48
CA THR A 89 18.57 -23.50 18.58
C THR A 89 19.36 -23.24 19.88
N PRO A 90 19.68 -21.98 20.27
CA PRO A 90 20.37 -21.71 21.54
C PRO A 90 19.57 -22.09 22.79
N LEU A 91 18.23 -22.01 22.72
CA LEU A 91 17.36 -22.41 23.85
C LEU A 91 17.20 -23.92 24.00
N GLY A 92 17.82 -24.75 23.13
CA GLY A 92 17.69 -26.19 23.16
C GLY A 92 16.31 -26.73 22.80
N ILE A 93 15.44 -25.85 22.26
CA ILE A 93 14.09 -26.21 21.81
C ILE A 93 14.15 -26.86 20.43
N HIS A 94 15.21 -26.58 19.70
CA HIS A 94 15.45 -27.12 18.35
C HIS A 94 16.60 -28.14 18.40
N ASN A 95 16.34 -29.35 17.91
CA ASN A 95 17.37 -30.37 17.79
C ASN A 95 18.21 -30.12 16.53
N PRO A 96 19.56 -30.35 16.53
CA PRO A 96 20.42 -30.17 15.36
C PRO A 96 19.98 -30.93 14.10
N ASN A 97 19.12 -31.94 14.27
CA ASN A 97 18.54 -32.73 13.18
C ASN A 97 17.29 -32.13 12.53
N GLY A 98 16.95 -30.86 12.84
CA GLY A 98 15.91 -30.09 12.13
C GLY A 98 14.48 -30.24 12.65
N TYR A 99 14.25 -31.01 13.72
CA TYR A 99 12.92 -31.22 14.29
C TYR A 99 12.79 -30.55 15.67
N CYS A 100 11.81 -29.65 15.78
CA CYS A 100 11.38 -29.17 17.09
C CYS A 100 10.68 -30.31 17.86
N PRO A 101 10.88 -30.44 19.16
CA PRO A 101 10.17 -31.45 19.96
C PRO A 101 8.65 -31.27 19.93
N ASN A 102 8.21 -30.06 19.64
CA ASN A 102 6.81 -29.72 19.39
C ASN A 102 6.73 -28.68 18.26
N ASP A 103 6.53 -29.16 17.03
CA ASP A 103 6.47 -28.30 15.81
C ASP A 103 5.44 -27.17 15.94
N ALA A 104 4.33 -27.41 16.63
CA ALA A 104 3.29 -26.42 16.86
C ALA A 104 3.77 -25.22 17.71
N VAL A 105 4.55 -25.47 18.76
CA VAL A 105 5.11 -24.41 19.62
C VAL A 105 6.14 -23.59 18.86
N CYS A 106 7.01 -24.22 18.09
CA CYS A 106 8.00 -23.53 17.28
C CYS A 106 7.35 -22.63 16.22
N LEU A 107 6.35 -23.14 15.51
CA LEU A 107 5.57 -22.39 14.55
C LEU A 107 4.85 -21.20 15.20
N LEU A 108 4.29 -21.40 16.40
CA LEU A 108 3.60 -20.33 17.13
C LEU A 108 4.56 -19.21 17.51
N ILE A 109 5.73 -19.53 18.05
CA ILE A 109 6.75 -18.54 18.41
C ILE A 109 7.24 -17.78 17.18
N GLN A 110 7.58 -18.49 16.09
CA GLN A 110 8.00 -17.88 14.83
C GLN A 110 6.94 -16.94 14.26
N THR A 111 5.69 -17.38 14.26
CA THR A 111 4.57 -16.60 13.72
C THR A 111 4.32 -15.37 14.57
N LEU A 112 4.27 -15.48 15.90
CA LEU A 112 4.04 -14.32 16.78
C LEU A 112 5.15 -13.28 16.65
N LEU A 113 6.41 -13.68 16.74
CA LEU A 113 7.55 -12.77 16.60
C LEU A 113 7.60 -12.13 15.21
N GLY A 114 7.46 -12.94 14.16
CA GLY A 114 7.47 -12.48 12.79
C GLY A 114 6.33 -11.48 12.53
N THR A 115 5.12 -11.80 12.94
CA THR A 115 3.96 -10.94 12.75
C THR A 115 4.09 -9.63 13.53
N ALA A 116 4.55 -9.66 14.79
CA ALA A 116 4.75 -8.44 15.58
C ALA A 116 5.73 -7.47 14.91
N ILE A 117 6.86 -7.98 14.42
CA ILE A 117 7.85 -7.16 13.71
C ILE A 117 7.25 -6.59 12.41
N THR A 118 6.59 -7.43 11.61
CA THR A 118 5.99 -7.00 10.33
C THR A 118 4.91 -5.95 10.51
N ILE A 119 3.99 -6.13 11.46
CA ILE A 119 2.93 -5.15 11.70
C ILE A 119 3.53 -3.79 12.01
N VAL A 120 4.53 -3.73 12.88
CA VAL A 120 5.12 -2.46 13.28
C VAL A 120 5.96 -1.85 12.15
N THR A 121 6.90 -2.60 11.58
CA THR A 121 7.91 -2.06 10.65
C THR A 121 7.47 -2.08 9.18
N GLY A 122 6.73 -3.10 8.75
CA GLY A 122 6.30 -3.30 7.38
C GLY A 122 4.97 -2.63 7.04
N GLU A 123 4.09 -2.43 8.02
CA GLU A 123 2.75 -1.90 7.76
C GLU A 123 2.43 -0.62 8.54
N PHE A 124 2.44 -0.66 9.87
CA PHE A 124 1.96 0.46 10.68
C PHE A 124 2.80 1.72 10.49
N LEU A 125 4.11 1.62 10.66
CA LEU A 125 5.02 2.76 10.58
C LEU A 125 5.05 3.38 9.18
N PRO A 126 5.18 2.62 8.07
CA PRO A 126 5.12 3.18 6.74
C PRO A 126 3.77 3.84 6.42
N LYS A 127 2.64 3.19 6.76
CA LYS A 127 1.30 3.76 6.53
C LYS A 127 1.11 5.08 7.27
N THR A 128 1.62 5.17 8.51
CA THR A 128 1.53 6.41 9.29
C THR A 128 2.36 7.54 8.67
N LEU A 129 3.61 7.25 8.27
CA LEU A 129 4.51 8.23 7.66
C LEU A 129 3.96 8.75 6.31
N PHE A 130 3.50 7.86 5.46
CA PHE A 130 2.98 8.23 4.14
C PHE A 130 1.65 8.99 4.20
N ARG A 131 0.89 8.81 5.28
CA ARG A 131 -0.38 9.50 5.50
C ARG A 131 -0.20 10.98 5.88
N ILE A 132 0.96 11.39 6.40
CA ILE A 132 1.23 12.78 6.78
C ILE A 132 1.19 13.70 5.55
N ASN A 133 1.83 13.29 4.45
CA ASN A 133 1.89 14.06 3.21
C ASN A 133 1.66 13.14 2.00
N PRO A 134 0.44 12.63 1.78
CA PRO A 134 0.19 11.57 0.80
C PRO A 134 0.53 11.98 -0.64
N ASN A 135 0.25 13.23 -1.01
CA ASN A 135 0.53 13.73 -2.36
C ASN A 135 2.03 13.77 -2.67
N ARG A 136 2.86 14.27 -1.73
CA ARG A 136 4.31 14.29 -1.90
C ARG A 136 4.90 12.88 -1.93
N MET A 137 4.44 12.01 -1.04
CA MET A 137 4.91 10.62 -0.99
C MET A 137 4.55 9.87 -2.26
N LEU A 138 3.32 10.06 -2.77
CA LEU A 138 2.92 9.46 -4.04
C LEU A 138 3.77 9.96 -5.21
N THR A 139 4.10 11.25 -5.24
CA THR A 139 4.97 11.83 -6.29
C THR A 139 6.37 11.21 -6.27
N ILE A 140 6.98 11.06 -5.09
CA ILE A 140 8.31 10.45 -4.93
C ILE A 140 8.29 8.98 -5.34
N CYS A 141 7.25 8.25 -4.93
CA CYS A 141 7.11 6.82 -5.20
C CYS A 141 6.56 6.51 -6.59
N ALA A 142 6.08 7.50 -7.37
CA ALA A 142 5.41 7.26 -8.64
C ALA A 142 6.29 6.51 -9.65
N LEU A 143 7.56 6.85 -9.76
CA LEU A 143 8.46 6.22 -10.72
C LEU A 143 8.75 4.75 -10.37
N PRO A 144 9.22 4.39 -9.17
CA PRO A 144 9.40 2.99 -8.81
C PRO A 144 8.08 2.20 -8.79
N ALA A 145 6.98 2.81 -8.35
CA ALA A 145 5.66 2.18 -8.39
C ALA A 145 5.22 1.86 -9.82
N TYR A 146 5.50 2.73 -10.79
CA TYR A 146 5.17 2.49 -12.19
C TYR A 146 5.97 1.33 -12.79
N VAL A 147 7.26 1.22 -12.48
CA VAL A 147 8.09 0.08 -12.91
C VAL A 147 7.51 -1.24 -12.38
N ILE A 148 7.15 -1.26 -11.09
CA ILE A 148 6.56 -2.44 -10.48
C ILE A 148 5.16 -2.72 -11.05
N TYR A 149 4.37 -1.68 -11.33
CA TYR A 149 3.06 -1.80 -11.96
C TYR A 149 3.16 -2.51 -13.31
N ILE A 150 4.14 -2.14 -14.15
CA ILE A 150 4.36 -2.82 -15.44
C ILE A 150 4.80 -4.26 -15.23
N LEU A 151 5.73 -4.51 -14.30
CA LEU A 151 6.27 -5.85 -14.04
C LEU A 151 5.19 -6.81 -13.52
N LEU A 152 4.34 -6.35 -12.62
CA LEU A 152 3.27 -7.16 -12.02
C LEU A 152 1.94 -7.08 -12.77
N TRP A 153 1.85 -6.28 -13.85
CA TRP A 153 0.64 -6.09 -14.64
C TRP A 153 -0.02 -7.40 -15.10
N PRO A 154 0.71 -8.42 -15.61
CA PRO A 154 0.08 -9.67 -16.03
C PRO A 154 -0.57 -10.41 -14.87
N ILE A 155 0.05 -10.41 -13.68
CA ILE A 155 -0.48 -11.06 -12.49
C ILE A 155 -1.71 -10.31 -11.97
N SER A 156 -1.65 -8.98 -11.93
CA SER A 156 -2.76 -8.11 -11.54
C SER A 156 -3.97 -8.32 -12.46
N LYS A 157 -3.73 -8.42 -13.76
CA LYS A 157 -4.80 -8.69 -14.75
C LYS A 157 -5.46 -10.05 -14.55
N PHE A 158 -4.67 -11.07 -14.24
CA PHE A 158 -5.18 -12.41 -13.93
C PHE A 158 -6.06 -12.36 -12.66
N THR A 159 -5.61 -11.71 -11.60
CA THR A 159 -6.37 -11.55 -10.34
C THR A 159 -7.68 -10.79 -10.57
N SER A 160 -7.63 -9.70 -11.34
CA SER A 160 -8.84 -8.93 -11.70
C SER A 160 -9.83 -9.75 -12.54
N MET A 161 -9.33 -10.62 -13.41
CA MET A 161 -10.17 -11.53 -14.20
C MET A 161 -10.85 -12.57 -13.28
N LEU A 162 -10.10 -13.15 -12.34
CA LEU A 162 -10.62 -14.11 -11.37
C LEU A 162 -11.70 -13.48 -10.47
N SER A 163 -11.47 -12.26 -9.99
CA SER A 163 -12.44 -11.47 -9.22
C SER A 163 -13.75 -11.26 -10.00
N LYS A 164 -13.64 -10.87 -11.27
CA LYS A 164 -14.81 -10.69 -12.16
C LYS A 164 -15.57 -12.00 -12.38
N LEU A 165 -14.84 -13.12 -12.50
CA LEU A 165 -15.44 -14.45 -12.63
C LEU A 165 -16.22 -14.81 -11.35
N MET A 166 -15.65 -14.59 -10.16
CA MET A 166 -16.33 -14.82 -8.88
C MET A 166 -17.59 -13.96 -8.72
N LEU A 167 -17.52 -12.68 -9.04
CA LEU A 167 -18.66 -11.78 -9.00
C LEU A 167 -19.79 -12.24 -9.94
N ARG A 168 -19.42 -12.76 -11.12
CA ARG A 168 -20.38 -13.30 -12.10
C ARG A 168 -21.05 -14.58 -11.59
N LEU A 169 -20.31 -15.46 -10.90
CA LEU A 169 -20.85 -16.66 -10.25
C LEU A 169 -21.82 -16.34 -9.10
N LEU A 170 -21.58 -15.24 -8.40
CA LEU A 170 -22.45 -14.71 -7.33
C LEU A 170 -23.68 -13.95 -7.87
N GLY A 171 -23.90 -13.96 -9.21
CA GLY A 171 -25.07 -13.33 -9.83
C GLY A 171 -25.03 -11.80 -9.87
N GLN A 172 -23.94 -11.16 -9.43
CA GLN A 172 -23.78 -9.73 -9.58
C GLN A 172 -23.38 -9.42 -11.03
N LYS A 173 -24.23 -8.69 -11.75
CA LYS A 173 -23.86 -8.10 -13.04
C LYS A 173 -22.70 -7.16 -12.76
N THR A 174 -21.51 -7.51 -13.26
CA THR A 174 -20.39 -6.58 -13.36
C THR A 174 -20.85 -5.46 -14.32
N SER A 175 -21.55 -4.47 -13.76
CA SER A 175 -21.64 -3.19 -14.41
C SER A 175 -20.20 -2.81 -14.70
N LYS A 176 -19.86 -2.56 -15.99
CA LYS A 176 -18.66 -1.80 -16.33
C LYS A 176 -18.66 -0.67 -15.32
N ALA A 177 -17.71 -0.67 -14.40
CA ALA A 177 -17.45 0.51 -13.61
C ALA A 177 -17.17 1.58 -14.67
N LYS A 178 -18.22 2.29 -15.10
CA LYS A 178 -18.08 3.61 -15.65
C LYS A 178 -17.11 4.24 -14.68
N ASN A 179 -16.07 4.85 -15.21
CA ASN A 179 -15.23 5.78 -14.46
C ASN A 179 -16.19 6.67 -13.67
N ASP A 180 -16.64 6.15 -12.54
CA ASP A 180 -17.35 6.96 -11.59
C ASP A 180 -16.32 7.98 -11.15
N LYS A 181 -16.54 9.19 -11.64
CA LYS A 181 -16.02 10.41 -11.06
C LYS A 181 -16.62 10.55 -9.66
N THR A 182 -16.54 9.49 -8.88
CA THR A 182 -16.94 9.51 -7.49
C THR A 182 -15.87 10.32 -6.77
N PHE A 183 -16.23 11.53 -6.41
CA PHE A 183 -15.41 12.38 -5.56
C PHE A 183 -15.01 11.54 -4.35
N ARG A 184 -13.72 11.29 -4.19
CA ARG A 184 -13.22 10.63 -3.01
C ARG A 184 -13.33 11.58 -1.84
N LYS A 185 -13.47 11.03 -0.63
CA LYS A 185 -13.50 11.84 0.59
C LYS A 185 -12.31 12.83 0.66
N ALA A 186 -11.13 12.40 0.19
CA ALA A 186 -9.94 13.26 0.10
C ALA A 186 -10.10 14.44 -0.88
N ASP A 187 -10.87 14.29 -1.96
CA ASP A 187 -11.15 15.38 -2.89
C ASP A 187 -12.12 16.38 -2.26
N LEU A 188 -13.07 15.89 -1.46
CA LEU A 188 -14.00 16.74 -0.72
C LEU A 188 -13.28 17.52 0.40
N ASP A 189 -12.44 16.84 1.17
CA ASP A 189 -11.62 17.50 2.21
C ASP A 189 -10.70 18.57 1.61
N TYR A 190 -10.13 18.30 0.44
CA TYR A 190 -9.32 19.31 -0.28
C TYR A 190 -10.15 20.53 -0.72
N LEU A 191 -11.35 20.30 -1.28
CA LEU A 191 -12.24 21.40 -1.68
C LEU A 191 -12.65 22.25 -0.47
N ILE A 192 -12.96 21.62 0.65
CA ILE A 192 -13.29 22.32 1.89
C ILE A 192 -12.09 23.14 2.36
N GLN A 193 -10.89 22.55 2.37
CA GLN A 193 -9.69 23.24 2.85
C GLN A 193 -9.25 24.38 1.93
N SER A 194 -9.34 24.19 0.60
CA SER A 194 -9.02 25.26 -0.38
C SER A 194 -10.01 26.42 -0.30
N ASN A 195 -11.29 26.15 -0.02
CA ASN A 195 -12.29 27.20 0.17
C ASN A 195 -12.09 27.96 1.48
N ILE A 196 -11.66 27.28 2.56
CA ILE A 196 -11.30 27.93 3.83
C ILE A 196 -10.07 28.84 3.65
N GLU A 197 -9.01 28.35 2.98
CA GLU A 197 -7.82 29.16 2.69
C GLU A 197 -8.14 30.37 1.78
N SER A 198 -9.00 30.21 0.78
CA SER A 198 -9.44 31.30 -0.10
C SER A 198 -10.34 32.31 0.62
N ALA A 199 -11.11 31.87 1.61
CA ALA A 199 -11.96 32.71 2.44
C ALA A 199 -11.16 33.52 3.46
N GLU A 200 -10.03 33.03 3.93
CA GLU A 200 -9.10 33.78 4.80
C GLU A 200 -8.33 34.87 4.04
N GLU A 201 -8.10 34.68 2.71
CA GLU A 201 -7.39 35.66 1.88
C GLU A 201 -8.26 36.79 1.25
N GLY A 202 -9.57 36.69 1.23
CA GLY A 202 -10.39 37.72 0.60
C GLY A 202 -11.89 37.56 0.65
N GLY A 203 -12.47 37.89 1.77
CA GLY A 203 -13.82 38.41 2.01
C GLY A 203 -14.96 37.95 1.10
N ASN A 204 -15.84 37.25 1.59
CA ASN A 204 -17.27 37.01 1.42
C ASN A 204 -17.64 35.52 1.47
N ILE A 205 -17.65 35.02 2.70
CA ILE A 205 -17.98 33.63 3.04
C ILE A 205 -19.47 33.30 2.73
N GLU A 206 -20.35 34.29 2.62
CA GLU A 206 -21.80 34.07 2.53
C GLU A 206 -22.26 33.47 1.19
N ASP A 207 -21.66 33.84 0.07
CA ASP A 207 -22.11 33.36 -1.24
C ASP A 207 -21.59 31.94 -1.58
N GLU A 208 -20.41 31.59 -1.12
CA GLU A 208 -19.81 30.26 -1.35
C GLU A 208 -20.45 29.19 -0.49
N VAL A 209 -20.83 29.50 0.76
CA VAL A 209 -21.59 28.59 1.63
C VAL A 209 -22.98 28.30 1.09
N LYS A 210 -23.65 29.30 0.45
CA LYS A 210 -24.94 29.08 -0.22
C LYS A 210 -24.85 28.18 -1.44
N ILE A 211 -23.77 28.28 -2.22
CA ILE A 211 -23.53 27.38 -3.37
C ILE A 211 -23.35 25.94 -2.87
N PHE A 212 -22.68 25.75 -1.75
CA PHE A 212 -22.45 24.44 -1.16
C PHE A 212 -23.71 23.81 -0.57
N GLN A 213 -24.57 24.63 0.07
CA GLN A 213 -25.86 24.17 0.61
C GLN A 213 -26.84 23.78 -0.50
N ASN A 214 -26.77 24.38 -1.67
CA ASN A 214 -27.64 24.04 -2.81
C ASN A 214 -27.11 22.85 -3.63
N ALA A 215 -25.91 22.36 -3.37
CA ALA A 215 -25.31 21.23 -4.07
C ALA A 215 -25.40 19.88 -3.30
N LEU A 216 -25.88 19.92 -2.07
CA LEU A 216 -26.19 18.76 -1.20
C LEU A 216 -27.67 18.41 -1.27
#